data_5ae1dfcd67d6bfac30f722f2d8b7d1c5
#
_entry.id   5ae1dfcd67d6bfac30f722f2d8b7d1c5
#
_cell.length_a   1.000
_cell.length_b   1.000
_cell.length_c   1.000
_cell.angle_alpha   90.00
_cell.angle_beta   90.00
_cell.angle_gamma   90.00
#
_symmetry.space_group_name_H-M   'P 1'
#
loop_
_entity.id
_entity.type
_entity.pdbx_description
1 polymer ?
#
loop_
_entity_poly.entity_id
_entity_poly.type
_entity_poly.pdbx_seq_one_letter_code
_entity_poly.pdbx_strand_id
1 'polypeptide(L)'
;MDQYKEIELNKKIKVDNVRDIRAIYDKLVSNEINEQDKLDGELFRKNFVGVHDGSTNKYIHVGLQPETKIVEYIGEMLTFLKYFDAPQPFKIMASHYLFEYIHPFYDGNGRVGRFIIAKLLSDYYDNYTALTFSYVINK
;
A
#
# COMPACT_ATOMS: atom_id res chain seq x y z
N MET A 1 3.83 7.28 15.79
CA MET A 1 2.42 7.67 16.01
C MET A 1 1.55 6.49 15.66
N ASP A 2 0.56 6.20 16.46
CA ASP A 2 -0.34 5.09 16.22
C ASP A 2 -1.12 5.35 14.91
N GLN A 3 -0.85 4.56 13.88
CA GLN A 3 -1.46 4.69 12.54
C GLN A 3 -3.00 4.78 12.59
N TYR A 4 -3.57 4.26 13.65
CA TYR A 4 -4.99 4.19 13.86
C TYR A 4 -5.60 5.51 14.37
N LYS A 5 -4.87 6.27 15.16
CA LYS A 5 -5.30 7.64 15.52
C LYS A 5 -5.35 8.56 14.31
N GLU A 6 -4.51 8.29 13.30
CA GLU A 6 -4.54 9.04 12.04
C GLU A 6 -5.76 8.69 11.17
N ILE A 7 -6.24 7.44 11.20
CA ILE A 7 -7.49 7.07 10.51
C ILE A 7 -8.68 7.81 11.14
N GLU A 8 -8.72 7.92 12.46
CA GLU A 8 -9.78 8.66 13.16
C GLU A 8 -9.67 10.17 12.96
N LEU A 9 -8.46 10.73 12.98
CA LEU A 9 -8.22 12.17 12.88
C LEU A 9 -8.25 12.70 11.43
N ASN A 10 -7.96 11.88 10.43
CA ASN A 10 -7.78 12.29 9.03
C ASN A 10 -8.83 11.70 8.08
N LYS A 11 -10.09 12.06 8.24
CA LYS A 11 -11.16 11.84 7.23
C LYS A 11 -10.82 12.43 5.83
N LYS A 12 -9.71 13.14 5.69
CA LYS A 12 -9.26 13.82 4.46
C LYS A 12 -8.21 13.05 3.65
N ILE A 13 -7.69 11.91 4.14
CA ILE A 13 -6.75 11.11 3.37
C ILE A 13 -7.50 10.48 2.19
N LYS A 14 -7.00 10.73 0.98
CA LYS A 14 -7.56 10.21 -0.25
C LYS A 14 -6.75 9.02 -0.75
N VAL A 15 -7.41 8.13 -1.46
CA VAL A 15 -6.82 6.99 -2.18
C VAL A 15 -7.46 6.99 -3.58
N ASP A 16 -7.34 8.10 -4.30
CA ASP A 16 -8.02 8.32 -5.57
C ASP A 16 -7.06 8.26 -6.76
N ASN A 17 -5.80 8.62 -6.56
CA ASN A 17 -4.81 8.69 -7.63
C ASN A 17 -3.42 8.23 -7.13
N VAL A 18 -2.51 8.05 -8.08
CA VAL A 18 -1.15 7.53 -7.82
C VAL A 18 -0.36 8.41 -6.84
N ARG A 19 -0.54 9.73 -6.89
CA ARG A 19 0.14 10.67 -5.98
C ARG A 19 -0.36 10.55 -4.54
N ASP A 20 -1.61 10.14 -4.34
CA ASP A 20 -2.15 9.89 -2.99
C ASP A 20 -1.40 8.73 -2.32
N ILE A 21 -1.07 7.68 -3.07
CA ILE A 21 -0.28 6.54 -2.56
C ILE A 21 1.11 7.00 -2.12
N ARG A 22 1.76 7.86 -2.91
CA ARG A 22 3.05 8.45 -2.52
C ARG A 22 2.93 9.34 -1.29
N ALA A 23 1.89 10.16 -1.20
CA ALA A 23 1.66 11.03 -0.04
C ALA A 23 1.42 10.24 1.26
N ILE A 24 0.74 9.10 1.18
CA ILE A 24 0.57 8.17 2.31
C ILE A 24 1.93 7.63 2.76
N TYR A 25 2.76 7.18 1.82
CA TYR A 25 4.12 6.70 2.12
C TYR A 25 4.96 7.80 2.81
N ASP A 26 4.99 9.00 2.24
CA ASP A 26 5.77 10.11 2.78
C ASP A 26 5.35 10.45 4.22
N LYS A 27 4.06 10.36 4.51
CA LYS A 27 3.51 10.65 5.83
C LYS A 27 3.81 9.56 6.86
N LEU A 28 3.69 8.29 6.47
CA LEU A 28 3.74 7.16 7.41
C LEU A 28 5.13 6.59 7.61
N VAL A 29 5.98 6.66 6.59
CA VAL A 29 7.15 5.79 6.48
C VAL A 29 8.44 6.57 6.24
N SER A 30 8.42 7.64 5.46
CA SER A 30 9.64 8.28 4.95
C SER A 30 10.63 8.73 6.02
N ASN A 31 10.15 9.09 7.21
CA ASN A 31 10.99 9.54 8.32
C ASN A 31 11.71 8.40 9.06
N GLU A 32 11.31 7.15 8.81
CA GLU A 32 11.85 5.95 9.47
C GLU A 32 12.70 5.10 8.52
N ILE A 33 12.85 5.54 7.28
CA ILE A 33 13.56 4.79 6.22
C ILE A 33 15.05 5.04 6.30
N ASN A 34 15.83 3.96 6.17
CA ASN A 34 17.27 4.02 6.02
C ASN A 34 17.66 4.75 4.72
N GLU A 35 18.83 5.39 4.69
CA GLU A 35 19.33 6.11 3.50
C GLU A 35 19.35 5.25 2.23
N GLN A 36 19.71 3.96 2.36
CA GLN A 36 19.78 3.02 1.24
C GLN A 36 18.41 2.65 0.66
N ASP A 37 17.33 2.82 1.42
CA ASP A 37 15.97 2.46 1.03
C ASP A 37 15.13 3.68 0.62
N LYS A 38 15.75 4.86 0.58
CA LYS A 38 15.13 6.09 0.08
C LYS A 38 14.75 5.95 -1.39
N LEU A 39 13.60 6.50 -1.73
CA LEU A 39 13.10 6.48 -3.09
C LEU A 39 13.96 7.34 -4.01
N ASP A 40 14.26 6.81 -5.18
CA ASP A 40 15.10 7.39 -6.22
C ASP A 40 14.32 7.75 -7.49
N GLY A 41 13.02 7.45 -7.52
CA GLY A 41 12.10 7.81 -8.58
C GLY A 41 11.32 9.10 -8.32
N GLU A 42 10.48 9.50 -9.26
CA GLU A 42 9.59 10.65 -9.11
C GLU A 42 8.51 10.38 -8.04
N LEU A 43 7.88 9.20 -8.08
CA LEU A 43 6.84 8.77 -7.16
C LEU A 43 7.24 7.53 -6.38
N PHE A 44 7.92 6.59 -7.02
CA PHE A 44 8.24 5.27 -6.50
C PHE A 44 9.73 4.95 -6.68
N ARG A 45 10.12 3.72 -6.42
CA ARG A 45 11.48 3.22 -6.70
C ARG A 45 11.71 3.01 -8.19
N LYS A 46 12.94 3.16 -8.62
CA LYS A 46 13.37 2.86 -10.00
C LYS A 46 13.91 1.44 -10.15
N ASN A 47 14.59 0.94 -9.12
CA ASN A 47 15.38 -0.27 -9.21
C ASN A 47 14.66 -1.49 -8.62
N PHE A 48 15.33 -2.63 -8.73
CA PHE A 48 14.89 -3.92 -8.24
C PHE A 48 14.59 -3.91 -6.74
N VAL A 49 13.54 -4.61 -6.36
CA VAL A 49 13.27 -5.02 -4.99
C VAL A 49 12.75 -6.45 -4.99
N GLY A 50 13.27 -7.27 -4.09
CA GLY A 50 12.81 -8.64 -3.91
C GLY A 50 12.45 -8.89 -2.45
N VAL A 51 11.40 -9.65 -2.23
CA VAL A 51 11.00 -10.15 -0.93
C VAL A 51 11.64 -11.51 -0.71
N HIS A 52 12.47 -11.62 0.32
CA HIS A 52 13.16 -12.86 0.66
C HIS A 52 12.30 -13.74 1.59
N ASP A 53 12.38 -15.04 1.35
CA ASP A 53 12.06 -16.02 2.38
C ASP A 53 13.23 -16.10 3.36
N GLY A 54 12.97 -15.73 4.62
CA GLY A 54 13.99 -15.73 5.67
C GLY A 54 14.62 -17.11 5.98
N SER A 55 13.99 -18.20 5.54
CA SER A 55 14.46 -19.57 5.78
C SER A 55 15.32 -20.14 4.64
N THR A 56 15.03 -19.76 3.40
CA THR A 56 15.63 -20.39 2.20
C THR A 56 16.60 -19.47 1.45
N ASN A 57 16.70 -18.20 1.84
CA ASN A 57 17.45 -17.16 1.14
C ASN A 57 17.08 -17.02 -0.37
N LYS A 58 15.86 -17.42 -0.73
CA LYS A 58 15.30 -17.26 -2.08
C LYS A 58 14.31 -16.12 -2.11
N TYR A 59 14.19 -15.49 -3.28
CA TYR A 59 13.09 -14.54 -3.51
C TYR A 59 11.78 -15.30 -3.63
N ILE A 60 10.81 -14.94 -2.79
CA ILE A 60 9.43 -15.43 -2.88
C ILE A 60 8.59 -14.52 -3.79
N HIS A 61 9.00 -13.27 -3.93
CA HIS A 61 8.36 -12.30 -4.80
C HIS A 61 9.37 -11.25 -5.27
N VAL A 62 9.16 -10.75 -6.48
CA VAL A 62 9.90 -9.62 -7.07
C VAL A 62 8.91 -8.56 -7.48
N GLY A 63 9.09 -7.35 -6.93
CA GLY A 63 8.25 -6.20 -7.27
C GLY A 63 8.38 -5.79 -8.73
N LEU A 64 7.36 -5.13 -9.27
CA LEU A 64 7.35 -4.64 -10.64
C LEU A 64 8.44 -3.58 -10.87
N GLN A 65 8.93 -3.52 -12.09
CA GLN A 65 9.86 -2.50 -12.56
C GLN A 65 9.72 -2.33 -14.10
N PRO A 66 10.10 -1.20 -14.68
CA PRO A 66 10.60 0.04 -14.05
C PRO A 66 9.50 0.87 -13.36
N GLU A 67 9.85 2.05 -12.84
CA GLU A 67 8.90 2.96 -12.17
C GLU A 67 7.66 3.26 -13.02
N THR A 68 7.81 3.43 -14.33
CA THR A 68 6.68 3.68 -15.25
C THR A 68 5.63 2.58 -15.18
N LYS A 69 6.06 1.32 -15.05
CA LYS A 69 5.17 0.18 -14.85
C LYS A 69 4.49 0.20 -13.47
N ILE A 70 5.22 0.59 -12.44
CA ILE A 70 4.65 0.76 -11.10
C ILE A 70 3.53 1.79 -11.14
N VAL A 71 3.77 2.96 -11.74
CA VAL A 71 2.78 4.03 -11.90
C VAL A 71 1.55 3.54 -12.67
N GLU A 72 1.75 2.84 -13.80
CA GLU A 72 0.67 2.27 -14.62
C GLU A 72 -0.19 1.32 -13.80
N TYR A 73 0.40 0.32 -13.16
CA TYR A 73 -0.33 -0.72 -12.42
C TYR A 73 -0.99 -0.20 -11.13
N ILE A 74 -0.39 0.76 -10.45
CA ILE A 74 -1.09 1.46 -9.34
C ILE A 74 -2.31 2.21 -9.88
N GLY A 75 -2.19 2.89 -11.03
CA GLY A 75 -3.31 3.55 -11.69
C GLY A 75 -4.44 2.60 -12.08
N GLU A 76 -4.10 1.42 -12.63
CA GLU A 76 -5.07 0.38 -12.97
C GLU A 76 -5.75 -0.21 -11.72
N MET A 77 -4.98 -0.45 -10.65
CA MET A 77 -5.52 -0.90 -9.36
C MET A 77 -6.55 0.09 -8.80
N LEU A 78 -6.26 1.40 -8.84
CA LEU A 78 -7.18 2.44 -8.38
C LEU A 78 -8.42 2.54 -9.28
N THR A 79 -8.25 2.36 -10.57
CA THR A 79 -9.37 2.31 -11.55
C THR A 79 -10.26 1.11 -11.27
N PHE A 80 -9.68 -0.06 -11.05
CA PHE A 80 -10.39 -1.27 -10.65
C PHE A 80 -11.18 -1.05 -9.35
N LEU A 81 -10.53 -0.50 -8.32
CA LEU A 81 -11.15 -0.21 -7.04
C LEU A 81 -12.39 0.69 -7.18
N LYS A 82 -12.33 1.66 -8.08
CA LYS A 82 -13.38 2.67 -8.26
C LYS A 82 -14.53 2.18 -9.15
N TYR A 83 -14.22 1.57 -10.28
CA TYR A 83 -15.17 1.36 -11.36
C TYR A 83 -15.59 -0.09 -11.60
N PHE A 84 -14.83 -1.07 -11.10
CA PHE A 84 -15.18 -2.47 -11.34
C PHE A 84 -16.48 -2.84 -10.61
N ASP A 85 -17.35 -3.56 -11.31
CA ASP A 85 -18.64 -4.02 -10.76
C ASP A 85 -18.45 -5.31 -9.95
N ALA A 86 -18.20 -5.14 -8.66
CA ALA A 86 -18.06 -6.22 -7.71
C ALA A 86 -18.33 -5.70 -6.27
N PRO A 87 -18.63 -6.59 -5.31
CA PRO A 87 -18.78 -6.21 -3.92
C PRO A 87 -17.54 -5.46 -3.40
N GLN A 88 -17.77 -4.37 -2.67
CA GLN A 88 -16.70 -3.50 -2.18
C GLN A 88 -15.62 -4.23 -1.37
N PRO A 89 -15.94 -5.15 -0.44
CA PRO A 89 -14.92 -5.90 0.28
C PRO A 89 -13.99 -6.68 -0.64
N PHE A 90 -14.55 -7.31 -1.68
CA PHE A 90 -13.76 -8.03 -2.68
C PHE A 90 -12.78 -7.09 -3.41
N LYS A 91 -13.25 -5.91 -3.85
CA LYS A 91 -12.40 -4.93 -4.53
C LYS A 91 -11.27 -4.43 -3.62
N ILE A 92 -11.57 -4.15 -2.35
CA ILE A 92 -10.58 -3.72 -1.37
C ILE A 92 -9.50 -4.80 -1.17
N MET A 93 -9.91 -6.06 -1.00
CA MET A 93 -8.98 -7.17 -0.81
C MET A 93 -8.12 -7.45 -2.05
N ALA A 94 -8.73 -7.44 -3.23
CA ALA A 94 -8.00 -7.60 -4.49
C ALA A 94 -7.01 -6.46 -4.72
N SER A 95 -7.39 -5.21 -4.40
CA SER A 95 -6.49 -4.06 -4.49
C SER A 95 -5.32 -4.15 -3.50
N HIS A 96 -5.55 -4.66 -2.29
CA HIS A 96 -4.47 -4.91 -1.35
C HIS A 96 -3.48 -5.95 -1.89
N TYR A 97 -3.98 -7.08 -2.42
CA TYR A 97 -3.13 -8.08 -3.06
C TYR A 97 -2.32 -7.50 -4.23
N LEU A 98 -2.96 -6.71 -5.10
CA LEU A 98 -2.29 -6.06 -6.22
C LEU A 98 -1.22 -5.06 -5.74
N PHE A 99 -1.49 -4.31 -4.70
CA PHE A 99 -0.51 -3.39 -4.10
C PHE A 99 0.72 -4.14 -3.60
N GLU A 100 0.53 -5.22 -2.86
CA GLU A 100 1.66 -6.06 -2.38
C GLU A 100 2.41 -6.73 -3.53
N TYR A 101 1.71 -7.11 -4.60
CA TYR A 101 2.33 -7.65 -5.82
C TYR A 101 3.17 -6.61 -6.56
N ILE A 102 2.66 -5.38 -6.72
CA ILE A 102 3.38 -4.28 -7.38
C ILE A 102 4.63 -3.90 -6.58
N HIS A 103 4.51 -3.85 -5.26
CA HIS A 103 5.60 -3.58 -4.32
C HIS A 103 6.33 -2.26 -4.63
N PRO A 104 5.65 -1.10 -4.57
CA PRO A 104 6.13 0.15 -5.16
C PRO A 104 7.30 0.82 -4.43
N PHE A 105 7.62 0.41 -3.22
CA PHE A 105 8.67 1.01 -2.39
C PHE A 105 9.80 0.02 -2.13
N TYR A 106 10.99 0.50 -1.73
CA TYR A 106 12.08 -0.37 -1.28
C TYR A 106 11.77 -0.98 0.08
N ASP A 107 11.26 -0.18 1.02
CA ASP A 107 10.75 -0.62 2.32
C ASP A 107 9.40 0.06 2.61
N GLY A 108 8.66 -0.45 3.59
CA GLY A 108 7.40 0.13 4.04
C GLY A 108 6.15 -0.29 3.26
N ASN A 109 6.26 -1.17 2.25
CA ASN A 109 5.09 -1.62 1.48
C ASN A 109 3.99 -2.21 2.37
N GLY A 110 4.33 -3.11 3.28
CA GLY A 110 3.35 -3.70 4.20
C GLY A 110 2.68 -2.67 5.12
N ARG A 111 3.39 -1.64 5.58
CA ARG A 111 2.81 -0.56 6.40
C ARG A 111 1.82 0.27 5.60
N VAL A 112 2.21 0.70 4.41
CA VAL A 112 1.37 1.47 3.49
C VAL A 112 0.17 0.65 3.03
N GLY A 113 0.37 -0.60 2.62
CA GLY A 113 -0.70 -1.49 2.17
C GLY A 113 -1.75 -1.72 3.25
N ARG A 114 -1.33 -2.00 4.49
CA ARG A 114 -2.26 -2.14 5.63
C ARG A 114 -3.00 -0.85 5.96
N PHE A 115 -2.33 0.30 5.85
CA PHE A 115 -3.00 1.58 6.04
C PHE A 115 -4.07 1.83 4.99
N ILE A 116 -3.74 1.59 3.70
CA ILE A 116 -4.69 1.76 2.59
C ILE A 116 -5.93 0.88 2.80
N ILE A 117 -5.75 -0.41 3.10
CA ILE A 117 -6.88 -1.31 3.31
C ILE A 117 -7.73 -0.90 4.52
N ALA A 118 -7.11 -0.50 5.62
CA ALA A 118 -7.82 -0.02 6.81
C ALA A 118 -8.61 1.25 6.50
N LYS A 119 -8.03 2.20 5.76
CA LYS A 119 -8.70 3.43 5.32
C LYS A 119 -9.91 3.12 4.42
N LEU A 120 -9.74 2.28 3.41
CA LEU A 120 -10.82 1.89 2.50
C LEU A 120 -11.95 1.15 3.23
N LEU A 121 -11.60 0.27 4.16
CA LEU A 121 -12.59 -0.42 4.99
C LEU A 121 -13.32 0.55 5.93
N SER A 122 -12.63 1.54 6.49
CA SER A 122 -13.25 2.55 7.36
C SER A 122 -14.21 3.48 6.62
N ASP A 123 -13.98 3.69 5.33
CA ASP A 123 -14.90 4.47 4.49
C ASP A 123 -16.18 3.70 4.15
N TYR A 124 -16.11 2.37 4.14
CA TYR A 124 -17.23 1.50 3.77
C TYR A 124 -17.95 0.88 4.99
N TYR A 125 -17.19 0.55 6.03
CA TYR A 125 -17.68 0.00 7.29
C TYR A 125 -17.40 0.99 8.43
N ASP A 126 -17.50 0.53 9.67
CA ASP A 126 -17.06 1.28 10.85
C ASP A 126 -15.55 1.14 11.10
N ASN A 127 -15.01 2.08 11.86
CA ASN A 127 -13.58 2.12 12.19
C ASN A 127 -13.12 0.89 12.99
N TYR A 128 -13.98 0.32 13.83
CA TYR A 128 -13.62 -0.85 14.63
C TYR A 128 -13.40 -2.10 13.77
N THR A 129 -14.29 -2.32 12.81
CA THR A 129 -14.16 -3.40 11.81
C THR A 129 -12.87 -3.24 11.01
N ALA A 130 -12.57 -2.03 10.54
CA ALA A 130 -11.35 -1.73 9.79
C ALA A 130 -10.07 -2.03 10.58
N LEU A 131 -10.04 -1.66 11.87
CA LEU A 131 -8.92 -1.89 12.77
C LEU A 131 -8.70 -3.37 13.06
N THR A 132 -9.77 -4.09 13.36
CA THR A 132 -9.71 -5.53 13.61
C THR A 132 -9.16 -6.28 12.42
N PHE A 133 -9.59 -5.92 11.21
CA PHE A 133 -9.12 -6.53 9.98
C PHE A 133 -7.63 -6.28 9.74
N SER A 134 -7.18 -5.04 9.91
CA SER A 134 -5.75 -4.68 9.80
C SER A 134 -4.87 -5.45 10.80
N TYR A 135 -5.37 -5.67 12.02
CA TYR A 135 -4.67 -6.47 13.03
C TYR A 135 -4.54 -7.95 12.63
N VAL A 136 -5.59 -8.52 12.06
CA VAL A 136 -5.60 -9.93 11.63
C VAL A 136 -4.63 -10.18 10.47
N ILE A 137 -4.56 -9.27 9.51
CA ILE A 137 -3.63 -9.40 8.36
C ILE A 137 -2.16 -9.28 8.79
N ASN A 138 -1.87 -8.64 9.93
CA ASN A 138 -0.50 -8.46 10.40
C ASN A 138 0.07 -9.69 11.11
N LYS A 139 -0.69 -10.77 11.28
CA LYS A 139 -0.26 -12.05 11.87
C LYS A 139 0.20 -13.02 10.78
#